data_9114b2b4ce3404e606393c8c0fdd4d78
#
_entry.id   9114b2b4ce3404e606393c8c0fdd4d78
#
_cell.length_a   1.000
_cell.length_b   1.000
_cell.length_c   1.000
_cell.angle_alpha   90.00
_cell.angle_beta   90.00
_cell.angle_gamma   90.00
#
_symmetry.space_group_name_H-M   'P 1'
#
loop_
_entity.id
_entity.type
_entity.pdbx_description
1 polymer ?
#
loop_
_entity_poly.entity_id
_entity_poly.type
_entity_poly.pdbx_seq_one_letter_code
_entity_poly.pdbx_strand_id
1 'polypeptide(L)'
;MNIPQEFDTIRPWEPEDLPEVFDRLLLNDQFKQVLAYLYPQVPFEMIAQKLKACKTNLDFQLAFAYDFVHGILKKAATGCEMDCTSLDNTRNYTFISNHRDIVLDSAILDVLLIDNGFKTTCEIAIGDNLLSLPWVKDLVRVNKAFIVERALSMRQMLMSSKRLSDYMHFAIKEKNENIWIAQREGRAKDSNDRTQKSILQMMSMGGEGSIIDRLKQLHLVPLSISYEYDPCDFLKAKEFQQKRDNADWKKGPTDDLVSMQTGIFGYKGHVHYHAAPCLDDYLDSLEPDMPKQDIYNKVAAYMDEQIFKNYRLYPGNYVALDLLENSTAHQAEYTAEDKAKFEKYIEGQLAKIDLPNKDEAYLKEKILEMYANPARNYLAAQ
;
A
#
# COMPACT_ATOMS: atom_id res chain seq x y z
N MET A 1 19.29 -13.23 16.50
CA MET A 1 19.75 -13.33 15.09
C MET A 1 20.84 -12.30 14.86
N ASN A 2 21.89 -12.61 14.07
CA ASN A 2 22.92 -11.60 13.76
C ASN A 2 22.52 -10.85 12.49
N ILE A 3 22.07 -9.61 12.64
CA ILE A 3 21.66 -8.75 11.51
C ILE A 3 22.89 -7.96 11.04
N PRO A 4 23.18 -7.96 9.73
CA PRO A 4 24.27 -7.15 9.17
C PRO A 4 24.12 -5.66 9.49
N GLN A 5 25.16 -5.02 10.00
CA GLN A 5 25.18 -3.61 10.41
C GLN A 5 24.78 -2.64 9.28
N GLU A 6 25.02 -3.01 8.03
CA GLU A 6 24.62 -2.22 6.86
C GLU A 6 23.10 -1.98 6.76
N PHE A 7 22.29 -2.81 7.44
CA PHE A 7 20.84 -2.66 7.46
C PHE A 7 20.32 -1.77 8.60
N ASP A 8 21.13 -1.37 9.56
CA ASP A 8 20.69 -0.64 10.76
C ASP A 8 19.93 0.66 10.46
N THR A 9 20.30 1.33 9.37
CA THR A 9 19.64 2.58 8.97
C THR A 9 18.28 2.40 8.33
N ILE A 10 17.99 1.20 7.79
CA ILE A 10 16.76 0.92 7.02
C ILE A 10 15.84 -0.13 7.67
N ARG A 11 16.35 -1.09 8.42
CA ARG A 11 15.58 -2.20 8.99
C ARG A 11 14.49 -1.74 9.96
N PRO A 12 13.44 -2.50 10.22
CA PRO A 12 12.59 -2.33 11.40
C PRO A 12 13.43 -2.33 12.69
N TRP A 13 12.84 -1.84 13.79
CA TRP A 13 13.43 -2.06 15.11
C TRP A 13 13.26 -3.54 15.46
N GLU A 14 14.30 -4.14 16.03
CA GLU A 14 14.26 -5.54 16.48
C GLU A 14 13.84 -5.63 17.95
N PRO A 15 13.50 -6.81 18.46
CA PRO A 15 13.08 -6.98 19.85
C PRO A 15 14.03 -6.37 20.89
N GLU A 16 15.34 -6.40 20.63
CA GLU A 16 16.37 -5.83 21.50
C GLU A 16 16.34 -4.30 21.53
N ASP A 17 15.89 -3.66 20.44
CA ASP A 17 15.80 -2.20 20.30
C ASP A 17 14.54 -1.64 21.01
N LEU A 18 13.47 -2.46 21.12
CA LEU A 18 12.14 -2.00 21.51
C LEU A 18 12.07 -1.29 22.87
N PRO A 19 12.75 -1.77 23.94
CA PRO A 19 12.67 -1.11 25.24
C PRO A 19 13.10 0.35 25.19
N GLU A 20 14.23 0.64 24.54
CA GLU A 20 14.75 2.02 24.40
C GLU A 20 13.86 2.86 23.48
N VAL A 21 13.36 2.28 22.39
CA VAL A 21 12.46 2.95 21.45
C VAL A 21 11.14 3.31 22.13
N PHE A 22 10.57 2.41 22.92
CA PHE A 22 9.34 2.69 23.68
C PHE A 22 9.53 3.80 24.70
N ASP A 23 10.67 3.82 25.41
CA ASP A 23 10.98 4.91 26.33
C ASP A 23 11.06 6.27 25.61
N ARG A 24 11.73 6.34 24.43
CA ARG A 24 11.78 7.56 23.62
C ARG A 24 10.38 8.00 23.13
N LEU A 25 9.56 7.06 22.65
CA LEU A 25 8.20 7.35 22.20
C LEU A 25 7.33 7.88 23.36
N LEU A 26 7.38 7.24 24.51
CA LEU A 26 6.60 7.64 25.69
C LEU A 26 7.03 8.97 26.30
N LEU A 27 8.24 9.46 26.02
CA LEU A 27 8.71 10.80 26.41
C LEU A 27 8.25 11.89 25.41
N ASN A 28 7.88 11.53 24.18
CA ASN A 28 7.53 12.48 23.13
C ASN A 28 6.10 13.02 23.30
N ASP A 29 5.96 14.34 23.43
CA ASP A 29 4.65 14.96 23.70
C ASP A 29 3.67 14.87 22.54
N GLN A 30 4.14 14.91 21.28
CA GLN A 30 3.27 14.73 20.12
C GLN A 30 2.73 13.28 20.07
N PHE A 31 3.57 12.30 20.36
CA PHE A 31 3.12 10.90 20.46
C PHE A 31 2.09 10.71 21.58
N LYS A 32 2.29 11.33 22.77
CA LYS A 32 1.29 11.33 23.85
C LYS A 32 -0.04 11.93 23.41
N GLN A 33 -0.01 13.04 22.66
CA GLN A 33 -1.23 13.65 22.11
C GLN A 33 -1.96 12.73 21.16
N VAL A 34 -1.23 12.01 20.27
CA VAL A 34 -1.80 11.00 19.38
C VAL A 34 -2.44 9.87 20.17
N LEU A 35 -1.76 9.35 21.21
CA LEU A 35 -2.32 8.31 22.07
C LEU A 35 -3.58 8.76 22.79
N ALA A 36 -3.59 9.99 23.33
CA ALA A 36 -4.76 10.58 23.98
C ALA A 36 -5.95 10.74 23.01
N TYR A 37 -5.67 11.09 21.76
CA TYR A 37 -6.71 11.19 20.72
C TYR A 37 -7.27 9.80 20.32
N LEU A 38 -6.40 8.80 20.18
CA LEU A 38 -6.81 7.45 19.77
C LEU A 38 -7.50 6.67 20.90
N TYR A 39 -7.09 6.90 22.14
CA TYR A 39 -7.55 6.17 23.32
C TYR A 39 -8.05 7.13 24.42
N PRO A 40 -9.08 7.98 24.15
CA PRO A 40 -9.49 9.07 25.05
C PRO A 40 -10.02 8.60 26.41
N GLN A 41 -10.40 7.32 26.52
CA GLN A 41 -10.95 6.74 27.76
C GLN A 41 -9.93 5.88 28.53
N VAL A 42 -8.68 5.75 28.02
CA VAL A 42 -7.65 4.91 28.62
C VAL A 42 -6.59 5.79 29.26
N PRO A 43 -6.28 5.64 30.56
CA PRO A 43 -5.18 6.37 31.20
C PRO A 43 -3.84 6.11 30.50
N PHE A 44 -3.03 7.16 30.35
CA PHE A 44 -1.74 7.08 29.65
C PHE A 44 -0.82 6.01 30.27
N GLU A 45 -0.82 5.88 31.59
CA GLU A 45 -0.01 4.90 32.30
C GLU A 45 -0.36 3.45 31.91
N MET A 46 -1.65 3.17 31.65
CA MET A 46 -2.09 1.85 31.19
C MET A 46 -1.61 1.58 29.76
N ILE A 47 -1.67 2.59 28.87
CA ILE A 47 -1.15 2.50 27.50
C ILE A 47 0.36 2.28 27.55
N ALA A 48 1.08 3.03 28.38
CA ALA A 48 2.53 2.89 28.54
C ALA A 48 2.91 1.50 29.06
N GLN A 49 2.17 0.95 30.04
CA GLN A 49 2.39 -0.41 30.54
C GLN A 49 2.15 -1.47 29.45
N LYS A 50 1.04 -1.32 28.69
CA LYS A 50 0.72 -2.21 27.56
C LYS A 50 1.80 -2.16 26.48
N LEU A 51 2.34 -0.97 26.17
CA LEU A 51 3.41 -0.78 25.20
C LEU A 51 4.69 -1.47 25.65
N LYS A 52 5.12 -1.25 26.91
CA LYS A 52 6.33 -1.88 27.51
C LYS A 52 6.21 -3.39 27.71
N ALA A 53 4.99 -3.94 27.70
CA ALA A 53 4.76 -5.38 27.78
C ALA A 53 5.03 -6.09 26.44
N CYS A 54 4.99 -5.37 25.32
CA CYS A 54 5.30 -5.93 23.99
C CYS A 54 6.78 -6.30 23.91
N LYS A 55 7.07 -7.56 23.57
CA LYS A 55 8.44 -8.09 23.44
C LYS A 55 8.91 -8.19 22.00
N THR A 56 7.97 -8.22 21.07
CA THR A 56 8.22 -8.29 19.64
C THR A 56 7.39 -7.23 18.90
N ASN A 57 7.76 -6.95 17.66
CA ASN A 57 6.97 -6.09 16.78
C ASN A 57 5.56 -6.65 16.54
N LEU A 58 5.45 -7.98 16.44
CA LEU A 58 4.15 -8.64 16.30
C LEU A 58 3.28 -8.43 17.56
N ASP A 59 3.85 -8.49 18.77
CA ASP A 59 3.11 -8.16 20.00
C ASP A 59 2.55 -6.74 19.93
N PHE A 60 3.38 -5.77 19.48
CA PHE A 60 2.93 -4.39 19.29
C PHE A 60 1.81 -4.29 18.27
N GLN A 61 1.95 -4.94 17.10
CA GLN A 61 0.93 -4.92 16.06
C GLN A 61 -0.39 -5.51 16.56
N LEU A 62 -0.35 -6.66 17.23
CA LEU A 62 -1.55 -7.30 17.80
C LEU A 62 -2.18 -6.48 18.94
N ALA A 63 -1.34 -5.85 19.78
CA ALA A 63 -1.84 -5.07 20.92
C ALA A 63 -2.44 -3.71 20.54
N PHE A 64 -1.99 -3.08 19.45
CA PHE A 64 -2.36 -1.72 19.10
C PHE A 64 -2.89 -1.58 17.67
N ALA A 65 -2.16 -2.05 16.65
CA ALA A 65 -2.52 -1.85 15.26
C ALA A 65 -3.74 -2.69 14.85
N TYR A 66 -3.82 -3.95 15.27
CA TYR A 66 -4.88 -4.89 14.91
C TYR A 66 -6.27 -4.39 15.32
N ASP A 67 -6.45 -4.09 16.62
CA ASP A 67 -7.72 -3.57 17.13
C ASP A 67 -8.08 -2.21 16.54
N PHE A 68 -7.09 -1.36 16.31
CA PHE A 68 -7.26 -0.03 15.70
C PHE A 68 -7.78 -0.14 14.26
N VAL A 69 -7.16 -0.99 13.43
CA VAL A 69 -7.57 -1.19 12.02
C VAL A 69 -8.98 -1.80 11.96
N HIS A 70 -9.26 -2.83 12.74
CA HIS A 70 -10.61 -3.38 12.84
C HIS A 70 -11.65 -2.36 13.28
N GLY A 71 -11.30 -1.52 14.26
CA GLY A 71 -12.18 -0.43 14.72
C GLY A 71 -12.47 0.61 13.64
N ILE A 72 -11.49 0.93 12.80
CA ILE A 72 -11.66 1.81 11.63
C ILE A 72 -12.54 1.13 10.58
N LEU A 73 -12.23 -0.09 10.19
CA LEU A 73 -12.99 -0.83 9.17
C LEU A 73 -14.45 -0.97 9.57
N LYS A 74 -14.74 -1.27 10.82
CA LYS A 74 -16.12 -1.34 11.34
C LYS A 74 -16.90 -0.03 11.18
N LYS A 75 -16.22 1.13 11.21
CA LYS A 75 -16.85 2.46 11.09
C LYS A 75 -16.89 2.97 9.66
N ALA A 76 -15.88 2.65 8.88
CA ALA A 76 -15.60 3.28 7.59
C ALA A 76 -15.77 2.32 6.39
N ALA A 77 -16.07 1.03 6.61
CA ALA A 77 -16.30 0.05 5.56
C ALA A 77 -17.58 -0.75 5.82
N THR A 78 -18.17 -1.30 4.75
CA THR A 78 -19.30 -2.22 4.81
C THR A 78 -18.84 -3.67 4.93
N GLY A 79 -17.60 -3.95 4.61
CA GLY A 79 -16.94 -5.24 4.72
C GLY A 79 -15.49 -5.12 4.30
N CYS A 80 -14.66 -6.04 4.78
CA CYS A 80 -13.25 -6.17 4.39
C CYS A 80 -12.88 -7.65 4.40
N GLU A 81 -12.36 -8.14 3.29
CA GLU A 81 -12.01 -9.56 3.14
C GLU A 81 -10.79 -9.74 2.23
N MET A 82 -10.15 -10.91 2.35
CA MET A 82 -9.02 -11.30 1.51
C MET A 82 -9.25 -12.71 0.97
N ASP A 83 -9.06 -12.87 -0.32
CA ASP A 83 -8.84 -14.18 -0.95
C ASP A 83 -7.33 -14.43 -1.05
N CYS A 84 -6.84 -15.42 -0.33
CA CYS A 84 -5.46 -15.90 -0.36
C CYS A 84 -5.41 -17.43 -0.48
N THR A 85 -6.47 -18.04 -1.02
CA THR A 85 -6.62 -19.51 -1.16
C THR A 85 -5.55 -20.15 -2.04
N SER A 86 -4.88 -19.37 -2.89
CA SER A 86 -3.75 -19.81 -3.71
C SER A 86 -2.41 -19.91 -2.96
N LEU A 87 -2.36 -19.47 -1.69
CA LEU A 87 -1.13 -19.39 -0.92
C LEU A 87 -1.09 -20.41 0.23
N ASP A 88 0.11 -20.87 0.55
CA ASP A 88 0.40 -21.63 1.76
C ASP A 88 0.74 -20.65 2.91
N ASN A 89 -0.14 -20.53 3.89
CA ASN A 89 0.04 -19.61 5.03
C ASN A 89 1.17 -19.99 6.00
N THR A 90 1.88 -21.09 5.74
CA THR A 90 3.09 -21.48 6.47
C THR A 90 4.37 -20.97 5.83
N ARG A 91 4.29 -20.43 4.60
CA ARG A 91 5.41 -19.81 3.86
C ARG A 91 5.37 -18.31 3.97
N ASN A 92 6.48 -17.66 3.63
CA ASN A 92 6.63 -16.22 3.59
C ASN A 92 6.71 -15.73 2.14
N TYR A 93 6.16 -14.53 1.89
CA TYR A 93 6.00 -13.97 0.56
C TYR A 93 6.35 -12.49 0.52
N THR A 94 6.74 -12.01 -0.65
CA THR A 94 6.77 -10.59 -0.98
C THR A 94 5.50 -10.23 -1.75
N PHE A 95 4.56 -9.56 -1.06
CA PHE A 95 3.34 -9.05 -1.66
C PHE A 95 3.61 -7.76 -2.41
N ILE A 96 3.28 -7.73 -3.69
CA ILE A 96 3.45 -6.55 -4.56
C ILE A 96 2.07 -6.13 -5.05
N SER A 97 1.64 -4.91 -4.68
CA SER A 97 0.27 -4.49 -4.96
C SER A 97 0.17 -3.16 -5.71
N ASN A 98 -0.99 -2.91 -6.34
CA ASN A 98 -1.46 -1.57 -6.60
C ASN A 98 -1.58 -0.79 -5.28
N HIS A 99 -1.59 0.56 -5.34
CA HIS A 99 -1.50 1.39 -4.13
C HIS A 99 -2.60 2.45 -4.10
N ARG A 100 -3.54 2.33 -3.14
CA ARG A 100 -4.71 3.19 -2.98
C ARG A 100 -4.57 4.18 -1.82
N ASP A 101 -4.14 3.69 -0.66
CA ASP A 101 -4.04 4.46 0.59
C ASP A 101 -2.62 4.45 1.16
N ILE A 102 -2.14 5.58 1.70
CA ILE A 102 -0.77 5.71 2.21
C ILE A 102 -0.51 4.77 3.39
N VAL A 103 -1.51 4.58 4.25
CA VAL A 103 -1.37 3.88 5.53
C VAL A 103 -2.11 2.54 5.50
N LEU A 104 -3.35 2.54 4.99
CA LEU A 104 -4.24 1.41 5.20
C LEU A 104 -3.97 0.23 4.28
N ASP A 105 -3.35 0.42 3.11
CA ASP A 105 -3.10 -0.71 2.21
C ASP A 105 -2.25 -1.80 2.87
N SER A 106 -1.16 -1.42 3.54
CA SER A 106 -0.33 -2.38 4.28
C SER A 106 -0.93 -2.75 5.63
N ALA A 107 -1.55 -1.79 6.34
CA ALA A 107 -2.11 -2.05 7.66
C ALA A 107 -3.32 -3.02 7.61
N ILE A 108 -4.17 -2.91 6.59
CA ILE A 108 -5.26 -3.86 6.35
C ILE A 108 -4.70 -5.22 5.93
N LEU A 109 -3.67 -5.26 5.08
CA LEU A 109 -3.02 -6.51 4.70
C LEU A 109 -2.51 -7.26 5.92
N ASP A 110 -1.82 -6.56 6.84
CA ASP A 110 -1.29 -7.17 8.08
C ASP A 110 -2.41 -7.83 8.93
N VAL A 111 -3.55 -7.14 9.07
CA VAL A 111 -4.71 -7.68 9.77
C VAL A 111 -5.27 -8.90 9.04
N LEU A 112 -5.47 -8.79 7.73
CA LEU A 112 -6.03 -9.87 6.92
C LEU A 112 -5.12 -11.11 6.87
N LEU A 113 -3.80 -10.95 6.89
CA LEU A 113 -2.86 -12.08 7.00
C LEU A 113 -3.06 -12.83 8.31
N ILE A 114 -3.15 -12.14 9.44
CA ILE A 114 -3.41 -12.76 10.74
C ILE A 114 -4.78 -13.46 10.76
N ASP A 115 -5.83 -12.81 10.24
CA ASP A 115 -7.18 -13.38 10.17
C ASP A 115 -7.23 -14.64 9.29
N ASN A 116 -6.35 -14.75 8.27
CA ASN A 116 -6.23 -15.93 7.40
C ASN A 116 -5.17 -16.94 7.89
N GLY A 117 -4.67 -16.81 9.13
CA GLY A 117 -3.83 -17.81 9.78
C GLY A 117 -2.36 -17.77 9.40
N PHE A 118 -1.87 -16.70 8.78
CA PHE A 118 -0.44 -16.48 8.62
C PHE A 118 0.21 -16.25 9.99
N LYS A 119 1.44 -16.74 10.16
CA LYS A 119 2.16 -16.68 11.45
C LYS A 119 2.67 -15.28 11.77
N THR A 120 2.86 -14.44 10.76
CA THR A 120 3.42 -13.10 10.87
C THR A 120 2.79 -12.16 9.87
N THR A 121 2.89 -10.87 10.13
CA THR A 121 2.51 -9.76 9.26
C THR A 121 3.63 -9.46 8.25
N CYS A 122 3.49 -8.37 7.48
CA CYS A 122 4.53 -7.92 6.56
C CYS A 122 5.53 -6.96 7.21
N GLU A 123 6.78 -7.02 6.76
CA GLU A 123 7.65 -5.86 6.79
C GLU A 123 7.29 -4.92 5.64
N ILE A 124 7.12 -3.63 5.95
CA ILE A 124 6.47 -2.66 5.05
C ILE A 124 7.51 -1.71 4.46
N ALA A 125 7.61 -1.66 3.13
CA ALA A 125 8.47 -0.70 2.44
C ALA A 125 7.88 0.72 2.53
N ILE A 126 8.54 1.64 3.23
CA ILE A 126 8.09 3.03 3.39
C ILE A 126 9.14 4.04 2.91
N GLY A 127 8.73 5.04 2.12
CA GLY A 127 9.61 6.12 1.70
C GLY A 127 9.99 7.07 2.85
N ASP A 128 11.26 7.43 2.95
CA ASP A 128 11.79 8.34 3.98
C ASP A 128 11.17 9.74 3.93
N ASN A 129 10.64 10.15 2.78
CA ASN A 129 9.92 11.41 2.62
C ASN A 129 8.65 11.55 3.49
N LEU A 130 8.12 10.43 3.99
CA LEU A 130 6.96 10.39 4.91
C LEU A 130 7.40 10.45 6.39
N LEU A 131 8.70 10.40 6.68
CA LEU A 131 9.29 10.21 8.01
C LEU A 131 10.02 11.46 8.51
N SER A 132 9.43 12.64 8.32
CA SER A 132 10.04 13.91 8.71
C SER A 132 10.18 14.10 10.23
N LEU A 133 9.33 13.43 11.02
CA LEU A 133 9.35 13.49 12.48
C LEU A 133 10.05 12.27 13.08
N PRO A 134 11.05 12.43 13.97
CA PRO A 134 11.81 11.30 14.54
C PRO A 134 10.91 10.26 15.22
N TRP A 135 9.91 10.68 15.99
CA TRP A 135 9.01 9.75 16.66
C TRP A 135 8.13 8.95 15.68
N VAL A 136 7.75 9.56 14.53
CA VAL A 136 7.03 8.82 13.46
C VAL A 136 7.94 7.76 12.86
N LYS A 137 9.23 8.10 12.63
CA LYS A 137 10.21 7.13 12.15
C LYS A 137 10.40 5.97 13.12
N ASP A 138 10.46 6.25 14.44
CA ASP A 138 10.52 5.22 15.45
C ASP A 138 9.25 4.34 15.44
N LEU A 139 8.07 4.95 15.42
CA LEU A 139 6.80 4.24 15.44
C LEU A 139 6.61 3.30 14.24
N VAL A 140 6.91 3.77 13.02
CA VAL A 140 6.74 2.92 11.83
C VAL A 140 7.74 1.77 11.82
N ARG A 141 8.97 1.97 12.32
CA ARG A 141 9.96 0.89 12.45
C ARG A 141 9.58 -0.13 13.53
N VAL A 142 8.92 0.29 14.61
CA VAL A 142 8.27 -0.62 15.56
C VAL A 142 7.17 -1.42 14.87
N ASN A 143 6.42 -0.80 13.96
CA ASN A 143 5.39 -1.46 13.14
C ASN A 143 5.95 -2.19 11.92
N LYS A 144 7.17 -2.73 12.01
CA LYS A 144 7.86 -3.50 10.97
C LYS A 144 8.13 -2.76 9.66
N ALA A 145 8.14 -1.41 9.63
CA ALA A 145 8.52 -0.72 8.40
C ALA A 145 10.04 -0.71 8.19
N PHE A 146 10.47 -1.01 6.96
CA PHE A 146 11.83 -0.73 6.51
C PHE A 146 11.83 0.46 5.55
N ILE A 147 12.95 1.21 5.54
CA ILE A 147 13.01 2.54 4.94
C ILE A 147 13.56 2.45 3.52
N VAL A 148 12.80 3.02 2.57
CA VAL A 148 13.22 3.24 1.19
C VAL A 148 13.75 4.67 1.08
N GLU A 149 15.07 4.82 0.97
CA GLU A 149 15.73 6.11 0.85
C GLU A 149 15.46 6.74 -0.53
N ARG A 150 15.10 8.02 -0.53
CA ARG A 150 14.77 8.82 -1.73
C ARG A 150 15.67 10.05 -1.82
N ALA A 151 15.48 10.83 -2.88
CA ALA A 151 16.21 12.09 -3.11
C ALA A 151 17.75 11.95 -3.07
N LEU A 152 18.29 10.83 -3.57
CA LEU A 152 19.71 10.50 -3.59
C LEU A 152 20.35 10.88 -4.94
N SER A 153 21.66 11.12 -4.94
CA SER A 153 22.44 11.14 -6.18
C SER A 153 22.40 9.75 -6.87
N MET A 154 22.66 9.70 -8.17
CA MET A 154 22.62 8.43 -8.94
C MET A 154 23.47 7.32 -8.32
N ARG A 155 24.69 7.64 -7.83
CA ARG A 155 25.58 6.67 -7.17
C ARG A 155 24.99 6.18 -5.83
N GLN A 156 24.47 7.10 -5.04
CA GLN A 156 23.84 6.76 -3.75
C GLN A 156 22.57 5.93 -3.97
N MET A 157 21.77 6.26 -5.00
CA MET A 157 20.57 5.48 -5.37
C MET A 157 20.93 4.02 -5.71
N LEU A 158 22.01 3.80 -6.47
CA LEU A 158 22.45 2.43 -6.79
C LEU A 158 22.86 1.65 -5.53
N MET A 159 23.62 2.29 -4.64
CA MET A 159 24.05 1.65 -3.37
C MET A 159 22.86 1.37 -2.44
N SER A 160 21.95 2.34 -2.32
CA SER A 160 20.73 2.19 -1.51
C SER A 160 19.82 1.10 -2.07
N SER A 161 19.63 1.05 -3.40
CA SER A 161 18.84 0.00 -4.06
C SER A 161 19.44 -1.40 -3.84
N LYS A 162 20.77 -1.52 -3.93
CA LYS A 162 21.45 -2.80 -3.64
C LYS A 162 21.24 -3.22 -2.18
N ARG A 163 21.48 -2.32 -1.23
CA ARG A 163 21.26 -2.57 0.20
C ARG A 163 19.81 -2.94 0.50
N LEU A 164 18.85 -2.23 -0.11
CA LEU A 164 17.42 -2.52 0.03
C LEU A 164 17.09 -3.92 -0.47
N SER A 165 17.60 -4.28 -1.64
CA SER A 165 17.42 -5.63 -2.21
C SER A 165 18.03 -6.71 -1.32
N ASP A 166 19.26 -6.52 -0.83
CA ASP A 166 19.91 -7.45 0.08
C ASP A 166 19.11 -7.62 1.39
N TYR A 167 18.56 -6.51 1.89
CA TYR A 167 17.69 -6.54 3.06
C TYR A 167 16.41 -7.35 2.80
N MET A 168 15.76 -7.17 1.65
CA MET A 168 14.54 -7.94 1.30
C MET A 168 14.83 -9.44 1.23
N HIS A 169 15.94 -9.84 0.60
CA HIS A 169 16.36 -11.25 0.58
C HIS A 169 16.65 -11.79 1.99
N PHE A 170 17.29 -10.99 2.83
CA PHE A 170 17.56 -11.35 4.22
C PHE A 170 16.25 -11.49 5.03
N ALA A 171 15.28 -10.59 4.85
CA ALA A 171 14.00 -10.63 5.54
C ALA A 171 13.20 -11.89 5.20
N ILE A 172 13.11 -12.25 3.92
CA ILE A 172 12.44 -13.48 3.48
C ILE A 172 13.18 -14.73 3.96
N LYS A 173 14.50 -14.81 3.71
CA LYS A 173 15.26 -16.06 3.85
C LYS A 173 15.70 -16.35 5.28
N GLU A 174 16.17 -15.32 6.00
CA GLU A 174 16.78 -15.49 7.31
C GLU A 174 15.83 -15.10 8.46
N LYS A 175 15.06 -13.99 8.29
CA LYS A 175 14.09 -13.55 9.29
C LYS A 175 12.78 -14.32 9.22
N ASN A 176 12.46 -14.94 8.09
CA ASN A 176 11.18 -15.58 7.80
C ASN A 176 10.00 -14.61 7.98
N GLU A 177 10.13 -13.40 7.44
CA GLU A 177 9.11 -12.38 7.44
C GLU A 177 8.46 -12.24 6.07
N ASN A 178 7.18 -11.85 6.02
CA ASN A 178 6.56 -11.39 4.80
C ASN A 178 7.02 -9.97 4.49
N ILE A 179 6.93 -9.56 3.23
CA ILE A 179 7.20 -8.18 2.79
C ILE A 179 6.00 -7.63 2.04
N TRP A 180 5.69 -6.35 2.24
CA TRP A 180 4.80 -5.61 1.37
C TRP A 180 5.52 -4.44 0.71
N ILE A 181 5.35 -4.32 -0.60
CA ILE A 181 5.83 -3.19 -1.39
C ILE A 181 4.83 -2.86 -2.51
N ALA A 182 4.64 -1.57 -2.79
CA ALA A 182 3.82 -1.15 -3.92
C ALA A 182 4.50 -1.46 -5.27
N GLN A 183 3.72 -1.81 -6.30
CA GLN A 183 4.23 -2.13 -7.64
C GLN A 183 4.86 -0.94 -8.38
N ARG A 184 4.75 0.26 -7.82
CA ARG A 184 5.29 1.50 -8.37
C ARG A 184 5.63 2.50 -7.27
N GLU A 185 6.44 3.48 -7.63
CA GLU A 185 6.70 4.60 -6.74
C GLU A 185 5.46 5.49 -6.59
N GLY A 186 4.96 5.59 -5.37
CA GLY A 186 3.77 6.36 -5.02
C GLY A 186 2.48 5.79 -5.59
N ARG A 187 1.35 6.39 -5.20
CA ARG A 187 0.00 5.97 -5.65
C ARG A 187 -0.29 6.46 -7.07
N ALA A 188 -0.88 5.62 -7.92
CA ALA A 188 -1.49 6.06 -9.16
C ALA A 188 -2.80 6.79 -8.83
N LYS A 189 -2.83 8.12 -9.04
CA LYS A 189 -3.96 8.94 -8.62
C LYS A 189 -5.19 8.78 -9.50
N ASP A 190 -4.99 8.32 -10.72
CA ASP A 190 -6.03 7.90 -11.67
C ASP A 190 -6.44 6.43 -11.54
N SER A 191 -5.88 5.71 -10.56
CA SER A 191 -6.07 4.27 -10.37
C SER A 191 -5.66 3.40 -11.56
N ASN A 192 -4.83 3.92 -12.48
CA ASN A 192 -4.22 3.15 -13.55
C ASN A 192 -2.80 2.73 -13.14
N ASP A 193 -2.72 1.86 -12.13
CA ASP A 193 -1.45 1.33 -11.65
C ASP A 193 -0.80 0.41 -12.68
N ARG A 194 0.53 0.54 -12.82
CA ARG A 194 1.36 -0.32 -13.65
C ARG A 194 2.64 -0.65 -12.92
N THR A 195 3.09 -1.90 -13.05
CA THR A 195 4.32 -2.35 -12.43
C THR A 195 5.53 -1.64 -13.03
N GLN A 196 6.25 -0.90 -12.21
CA GLN A 196 7.49 -0.25 -12.63
C GLN A 196 8.63 -1.26 -12.67
N LYS A 197 9.23 -1.44 -13.84
CA LYS A 197 10.39 -2.33 -14.02
C LYS A 197 11.56 -2.03 -13.11
N SER A 198 11.73 -0.76 -12.72
CA SER A 198 12.76 -0.35 -11.76
C SER A 198 12.64 -1.03 -10.40
N ILE A 199 11.43 -1.40 -9.96
CA ILE A 199 11.20 -2.14 -8.72
C ILE A 199 11.72 -3.58 -8.88
N LEU A 200 11.40 -4.26 -9.98
CA LEU A 200 11.92 -5.59 -10.26
C LEU A 200 13.45 -5.61 -10.45
N GLN A 201 13.97 -4.56 -11.09
CA GLN A 201 15.41 -4.36 -11.23
C GLN A 201 16.08 -4.20 -9.86
N MET A 202 15.52 -3.40 -8.98
CA MET A 202 16.00 -3.24 -7.62
C MET A 202 15.94 -4.58 -6.87
N MET A 203 14.82 -5.29 -6.89
CA MET A 203 14.64 -6.58 -6.20
C MET A 203 15.66 -7.63 -6.64
N SER A 204 16.07 -7.64 -7.90
CA SER A 204 17.05 -8.59 -8.45
C SER A 204 18.52 -8.17 -8.28
N MET A 205 18.81 -7.09 -7.54
CA MET A 205 20.19 -6.68 -7.24
C MET A 205 20.81 -7.51 -6.13
N GLY A 206 20.01 -7.98 -5.16
CA GLY A 206 20.38 -8.93 -4.12
C GLY A 206 20.17 -10.37 -4.56
N GLY A 207 20.43 -11.31 -3.63
CA GLY A 207 20.27 -12.74 -3.87
C GLY A 207 21.38 -13.34 -4.73
N GLU A 208 21.24 -14.62 -5.04
CA GLU A 208 22.24 -15.43 -5.76
C GLU A 208 21.67 -16.00 -7.04
N GLY A 209 22.54 -16.30 -8.02
CA GLY A 209 22.16 -16.89 -9.29
C GLY A 209 21.77 -15.89 -10.38
N SER A 210 20.94 -16.34 -11.33
CA SER A 210 20.39 -15.52 -12.41
C SER A 210 19.39 -14.49 -11.89
N ILE A 211 18.91 -13.58 -12.76
CA ILE A 211 17.82 -12.64 -12.40
C ILE A 211 16.57 -13.42 -12.01
N ILE A 212 16.25 -14.48 -12.71
CA ILE A 212 15.08 -15.34 -12.42
C ILE A 212 15.24 -15.97 -11.03
N ASP A 213 16.40 -16.55 -10.71
CA ASP A 213 16.66 -17.15 -9.39
C ASP A 213 16.51 -16.12 -8.26
N ARG A 214 17.04 -14.91 -8.47
CA ARG A 214 16.95 -13.83 -7.46
C ARG A 214 15.53 -13.38 -7.21
N LEU A 215 14.71 -13.25 -8.26
CA LEU A 215 13.29 -12.90 -8.10
C LEU A 215 12.51 -14.04 -7.42
N LYS A 216 12.80 -15.31 -7.74
CA LYS A 216 12.20 -16.47 -7.08
C LYS A 216 12.50 -16.53 -5.58
N GLN A 217 13.75 -16.20 -5.18
CA GLN A 217 14.12 -16.18 -3.76
C GLN A 217 13.29 -15.20 -2.92
N LEU A 218 12.57 -14.28 -3.53
CA LEU A 218 11.67 -13.34 -2.86
C LEU A 218 10.21 -13.83 -2.78
N HIS A 219 9.86 -14.92 -3.44
CA HIS A 219 8.49 -15.47 -3.48
C HIS A 219 7.44 -14.40 -3.78
N LEU A 220 7.54 -13.78 -4.98
CA LEU A 220 6.71 -12.64 -5.36
C LEU A 220 5.24 -13.04 -5.52
N VAL A 221 4.34 -12.31 -4.89
CA VAL A 221 2.88 -12.50 -4.97
C VAL A 221 2.23 -11.21 -5.45
N PRO A 222 1.61 -11.19 -6.64
CA PRO A 222 0.76 -10.08 -7.05
C PRO A 222 -0.45 -9.98 -6.14
N LEU A 223 -0.67 -8.80 -5.57
CA LEU A 223 -1.77 -8.54 -4.66
C LEU A 223 -2.67 -7.44 -5.24
N SER A 224 -3.93 -7.77 -5.46
CA SER A 224 -4.95 -6.81 -5.88
C SER A 224 -5.63 -6.19 -4.69
N ILE A 225 -5.70 -4.86 -4.66
CA ILE A 225 -6.41 -4.08 -3.64
C ILE A 225 -7.54 -3.32 -4.32
N SER A 226 -8.79 -3.61 -3.92
CA SER A 226 -10.00 -3.01 -4.45
C SER A 226 -10.79 -2.33 -3.34
N TYR A 227 -10.98 -1.01 -3.45
CA TYR A 227 -11.86 -0.23 -2.59
C TYR A 227 -13.10 0.17 -3.39
N GLU A 228 -14.30 -0.03 -2.85
CA GLU A 228 -15.55 0.43 -3.48
C GLU A 228 -15.55 1.94 -3.65
N TYR A 229 -15.08 2.67 -2.61
CA TYR A 229 -14.89 4.11 -2.63
C TYR A 229 -13.48 4.47 -2.15
N ASP A 230 -12.81 5.35 -2.87
CA ASP A 230 -11.51 5.91 -2.48
C ASP A 230 -11.75 7.20 -1.67
N PRO A 231 -11.51 7.20 -0.35
CA PRO A 231 -11.75 8.39 0.48
C PRO A 231 -10.98 9.63 0.03
N CYS A 232 -9.86 9.44 -0.68
CA CYS A 232 -8.96 10.50 -1.13
C CYS A 232 -9.21 10.92 -2.59
N ASP A 233 -10.27 10.46 -3.25
CA ASP A 233 -10.53 10.73 -4.66
C ASP A 233 -10.59 12.24 -4.97
N PHE A 234 -11.30 13.03 -4.17
CA PHE A 234 -11.39 14.47 -4.32
C PHE A 234 -10.04 15.18 -4.13
N LEU A 235 -9.18 14.68 -3.23
CA LEU A 235 -7.81 15.20 -3.04
C LEU A 235 -6.93 14.88 -4.24
N LYS A 236 -7.08 13.69 -4.82
CA LYS A 236 -6.37 13.26 -6.02
C LYS A 236 -6.79 14.08 -7.24
N ALA A 237 -8.11 14.32 -7.42
CA ALA A 237 -8.65 15.17 -8.47
C ALA A 237 -8.19 16.62 -8.33
N LYS A 238 -8.22 17.17 -7.09
CA LYS A 238 -7.67 18.50 -6.78
C LYS A 238 -6.21 18.62 -7.22
N GLU A 239 -5.38 17.65 -6.90
CA GLU A 239 -3.98 17.65 -7.30
C GLU A 239 -3.80 17.62 -8.83
N PHE A 240 -4.64 16.88 -9.57
CA PHE A 240 -4.62 16.90 -11.04
C PHE A 240 -4.87 18.29 -11.59
N GLN A 241 -5.89 19.00 -11.08
CA GLN A 241 -6.17 20.36 -11.55
C GLN A 241 -5.03 21.32 -11.18
N GLN A 242 -4.53 21.25 -9.95
CA GLN A 242 -3.42 22.12 -9.50
C GLN A 242 -2.16 21.94 -10.37
N LYS A 243 -1.83 20.71 -10.77
CA LYS A 243 -0.71 20.42 -11.68
C LYS A 243 -0.98 20.84 -13.10
N ARG A 244 -2.23 20.72 -13.60
CA ARG A 244 -2.63 21.20 -14.91
C ARG A 244 -2.49 22.72 -15.00
N ASP A 245 -2.96 23.42 -13.97
CA ASP A 245 -3.03 24.89 -13.97
C ASP A 245 -1.68 25.54 -13.62
N ASN A 246 -0.77 24.81 -12.95
CA ASN A 246 0.57 25.28 -12.61
C ASN A 246 1.58 24.13 -12.73
N ALA A 247 2.42 24.17 -13.76
CA ALA A 247 3.46 23.16 -14.02
C ALA A 247 4.50 23.05 -12.89
N ASP A 248 4.73 24.13 -12.14
CA ASP A 248 5.68 24.18 -11.02
C ASP A 248 5.03 23.79 -9.68
N TRP A 249 3.74 23.43 -9.69
CA TRP A 249 3.03 23.06 -8.46
C TRP A 249 3.71 21.88 -7.75
N LYS A 250 3.90 22.01 -6.46
CA LYS A 250 4.42 20.96 -5.58
C LYS A 250 3.52 20.81 -4.37
N LYS A 251 3.48 19.61 -3.83
CA LYS A 251 2.77 19.34 -2.57
C LYS A 251 3.28 20.24 -1.45
N GLY A 252 2.36 20.75 -0.67
CA GLY A 252 2.66 21.39 0.61
C GLY A 252 3.08 20.35 1.68
N PRO A 253 3.69 20.83 2.77
CA PRO A 253 4.21 19.95 3.83
C PRO A 253 3.12 19.17 4.58
N THR A 254 1.87 19.61 4.49
CA THR A 254 0.72 18.97 5.18
C THR A 254 -0.14 18.10 4.27
N ASP A 255 0.06 18.11 2.94
CA ASP A 255 -0.82 17.41 2.00
C ASP A 255 -0.84 15.90 2.21
N ASP A 256 0.31 15.29 2.51
CA ASP A 256 0.36 13.86 2.79
C ASP A 256 -0.31 13.53 4.13
N LEU A 257 -0.20 14.39 5.15
CA LEU A 257 -0.89 14.22 6.43
C LEU A 257 -2.42 14.30 6.25
N VAL A 258 -2.91 15.27 5.48
CA VAL A 258 -4.35 15.38 5.12
C VAL A 258 -4.81 14.13 4.37
N SER A 259 -4.00 13.64 3.42
CA SER A 259 -4.31 12.40 2.69
C SER A 259 -4.34 11.18 3.61
N MET A 260 -3.40 11.05 4.56
CA MET A 260 -3.40 9.97 5.56
C MET A 260 -4.65 10.00 6.43
N GLN A 261 -5.00 11.17 7.01
CA GLN A 261 -6.20 11.30 7.85
C GLN A 261 -7.47 11.01 7.07
N THR A 262 -7.59 11.56 5.85
CA THR A 262 -8.75 11.32 4.97
C THR A 262 -8.87 9.84 4.61
N GLY A 263 -7.77 9.20 4.27
CA GLY A 263 -7.72 7.77 3.96
C GLY A 263 -8.12 6.90 5.14
N ILE A 264 -7.54 7.17 6.32
CA ILE A 264 -7.81 6.40 7.54
C ILE A 264 -9.30 6.47 7.92
N PHE A 265 -9.87 7.66 8.03
CA PHE A 265 -11.21 7.86 8.60
C PHE A 265 -12.34 7.94 7.57
N GLY A 266 -12.03 8.13 6.29
CA GLY A 266 -13.03 8.26 5.24
C GLY A 266 -13.74 6.95 4.89
N TYR A 267 -14.97 7.07 4.38
CA TYR A 267 -15.79 5.93 3.98
C TYR A 267 -15.20 5.21 2.77
N LYS A 268 -15.15 3.86 2.82
CA LYS A 268 -14.50 3.00 1.83
C LYS A 268 -15.47 2.08 1.08
N GLY A 269 -16.72 1.96 1.58
CA GLY A 269 -17.61 0.90 1.10
C GLY A 269 -17.03 -0.48 1.42
N HIS A 270 -17.11 -1.39 0.48
CA HIS A 270 -16.48 -2.72 0.62
C HIS A 270 -15.00 -2.67 0.19
N VAL A 271 -14.15 -3.36 0.93
CA VAL A 271 -12.71 -3.48 0.67
C VAL A 271 -12.37 -4.94 0.40
N HIS A 272 -11.67 -5.20 -0.69
CA HIS A 272 -11.28 -6.57 -1.06
C HIS A 272 -9.81 -6.66 -1.44
N TYR A 273 -9.15 -7.67 -0.91
CA TYR A 273 -7.79 -8.06 -1.24
C TYR A 273 -7.80 -9.41 -1.94
N HIS A 274 -7.00 -9.56 -2.97
CA HIS A 274 -6.83 -10.85 -3.64
C HIS A 274 -5.35 -11.12 -3.89
N ALA A 275 -4.80 -12.15 -3.25
CA ALA A 275 -3.46 -12.64 -3.50
C ALA A 275 -3.48 -13.68 -4.63
N ALA A 276 -2.87 -13.34 -5.75
CA ALA A 276 -2.68 -14.27 -6.85
C ALA A 276 -1.67 -15.37 -6.47
N PRO A 277 -1.53 -16.46 -7.25
CA PRO A 277 -0.48 -17.43 -7.05
C PRO A 277 0.91 -16.81 -7.03
N CYS A 278 1.81 -17.35 -6.21
CA CYS A 278 3.21 -16.98 -6.19
C CYS A 278 3.83 -17.13 -7.60
N LEU A 279 4.68 -16.19 -7.99
CA LEU A 279 5.29 -16.15 -9.32
C LEU A 279 6.35 -17.24 -9.58
N ASP A 280 6.67 -18.07 -8.60
CA ASP A 280 7.76 -19.03 -8.71
C ASP A 280 7.61 -19.93 -9.96
N ASP A 281 6.43 -20.50 -10.21
CA ASP A 281 6.15 -21.35 -11.38
C ASP A 281 6.19 -20.57 -12.69
N TYR A 282 5.69 -19.33 -12.71
CA TYR A 282 5.79 -18.47 -13.89
C TYR A 282 7.26 -18.12 -14.21
N LEU A 283 8.05 -17.81 -13.21
CA LEU A 283 9.47 -17.50 -13.36
C LEU A 283 10.24 -18.73 -13.90
N ASP A 284 9.88 -19.95 -13.47
CA ASP A 284 10.45 -21.19 -13.98
C ASP A 284 10.07 -21.48 -15.44
N SER A 285 8.97 -20.93 -15.93
CA SER A 285 8.52 -21.07 -17.32
C SER A 285 9.28 -20.15 -18.29
N LEU A 286 10.05 -19.18 -17.78
CA LEU A 286 10.82 -18.25 -18.62
C LEU A 286 12.09 -18.93 -19.15
N GLU A 287 12.47 -18.62 -20.40
CA GLU A 287 13.70 -19.13 -21.01
C GLU A 287 14.94 -18.63 -20.23
N PRO A 288 15.86 -19.52 -19.81
CA PRO A 288 17.03 -19.15 -19.00
C PRO A 288 17.95 -18.10 -19.64
N ASP A 289 18.06 -18.13 -20.98
CA ASP A 289 18.94 -17.24 -21.75
C ASP A 289 18.24 -15.97 -22.25
N MET A 290 17.04 -15.68 -21.73
CA MET A 290 16.28 -14.49 -22.12
C MET A 290 17.06 -13.20 -21.80
N PRO A 291 17.06 -12.21 -22.72
CA PRO A 291 17.66 -10.91 -22.45
C PRO A 291 17.09 -10.27 -21.18
N LYS A 292 17.95 -9.72 -20.35
CA LYS A 292 17.60 -9.10 -19.06
C LYS A 292 16.38 -8.16 -19.14
N GLN A 293 16.31 -7.31 -20.17
CA GLN A 293 15.23 -6.37 -20.34
C GLN A 293 13.89 -7.07 -20.60
N ASP A 294 13.92 -8.20 -21.33
CA ASP A 294 12.73 -8.96 -21.66
C ASP A 294 12.20 -9.73 -20.44
N ILE A 295 13.08 -10.21 -19.55
CA ILE A 295 12.68 -10.79 -18.26
C ILE A 295 11.84 -9.76 -17.49
N TYR A 296 12.35 -8.53 -17.29
CA TYR A 296 11.62 -7.50 -16.55
C TYR A 296 10.33 -7.07 -17.25
N ASN A 297 10.31 -7.01 -18.59
CA ASN A 297 9.12 -6.70 -19.36
C ASN A 297 8.03 -7.76 -19.13
N LYS A 298 8.40 -9.04 -19.27
CA LYS A 298 7.46 -10.15 -19.11
C LYS A 298 6.95 -10.28 -17.67
N VAL A 299 7.84 -10.17 -16.68
CA VAL A 299 7.44 -10.25 -15.26
C VAL A 299 6.52 -9.08 -14.90
N ALA A 300 6.84 -7.85 -15.32
CA ALA A 300 5.97 -6.70 -15.06
C ALA A 300 4.59 -6.84 -15.71
N ALA A 301 4.55 -7.29 -16.98
CA ALA A 301 3.29 -7.51 -17.70
C ALA A 301 2.45 -8.62 -17.05
N TYR A 302 3.08 -9.71 -16.63
CA TYR A 302 2.38 -10.79 -15.95
C TYR A 302 1.85 -10.36 -14.57
N MET A 303 2.63 -9.59 -13.82
CA MET A 303 2.15 -9.01 -12.55
C MET A 303 0.96 -8.11 -12.76
N ASP A 304 1.01 -7.21 -13.76
CA ASP A 304 -0.12 -6.33 -14.08
C ASP A 304 -1.37 -7.14 -14.45
N GLU A 305 -1.23 -8.16 -15.29
CA GLU A 305 -2.31 -9.07 -15.66
C GLU A 305 -2.92 -9.75 -14.43
N GLN A 306 -2.07 -10.31 -13.54
CA GLN A 306 -2.54 -10.96 -12.31
C GLN A 306 -3.25 -9.99 -11.37
N ILE A 307 -2.78 -8.76 -11.23
CA ILE A 307 -3.43 -7.75 -10.41
C ILE A 307 -4.77 -7.34 -11.03
N PHE A 308 -4.81 -7.09 -12.35
CA PHE A 308 -6.00 -6.57 -13.00
C PHE A 308 -7.14 -7.57 -13.08
N LYS A 309 -6.86 -8.82 -13.45
CA LYS A 309 -7.90 -9.86 -13.52
C LYS A 309 -8.49 -10.25 -12.17
N ASN A 310 -7.82 -9.88 -11.08
CA ASN A 310 -8.24 -10.15 -9.72
C ASN A 310 -8.83 -8.91 -9.01
N TYR A 311 -9.02 -7.80 -9.72
CA TYR A 311 -9.79 -6.70 -9.14
C TYR A 311 -11.23 -7.14 -8.85
N ARG A 312 -11.71 -6.83 -7.65
CA ARG A 312 -13.13 -6.85 -7.38
C ARG A 312 -13.72 -5.53 -7.87
N LEU A 313 -14.58 -5.61 -8.87
CA LEU A 313 -15.31 -4.46 -9.37
C LEU A 313 -16.62 -4.28 -8.62
N TYR A 314 -17.01 -3.03 -8.47
CA TYR A 314 -18.26 -2.60 -7.85
C TYR A 314 -19.11 -1.86 -8.87
N PRO A 315 -20.43 -1.75 -8.67
CA PRO A 315 -21.31 -1.02 -9.61
C PRO A 315 -20.79 0.36 -10.02
N GLY A 316 -20.19 1.10 -9.07
CA GLY A 316 -19.60 2.42 -9.34
C GLY A 316 -18.49 2.44 -10.39
N ASN A 317 -17.73 1.33 -10.53
CA ASN A 317 -16.69 1.22 -11.55
C ASN A 317 -17.29 1.20 -12.96
N TYR A 318 -18.35 0.45 -13.17
CA TYR A 318 -19.04 0.34 -14.45
C TYR A 318 -19.84 1.61 -14.76
N VAL A 319 -20.50 2.21 -13.75
CA VAL A 319 -21.17 3.51 -13.91
C VAL A 319 -20.18 4.57 -14.35
N ALA A 320 -19.00 4.65 -13.73
CA ALA A 320 -17.97 5.61 -14.08
C ALA A 320 -17.48 5.40 -15.53
N LEU A 321 -17.31 4.15 -15.94
CA LEU A 321 -16.87 3.79 -17.29
C LEU A 321 -17.91 4.21 -18.33
N ASP A 322 -19.18 3.86 -18.14
CA ASP A 322 -20.27 4.23 -19.04
C ASP A 322 -20.47 5.75 -19.12
N LEU A 323 -20.32 6.48 -17.99
CA LEU A 323 -20.40 7.95 -17.98
C LEU A 323 -19.26 8.61 -18.76
N LEU A 324 -18.04 8.12 -18.63
CA LEU A 324 -16.88 8.66 -19.36
C LEU A 324 -16.93 8.38 -20.85
N GLU A 325 -17.48 7.25 -21.26
CA GLU A 325 -17.54 6.81 -22.65
C GLU A 325 -18.85 7.19 -23.34
N ASN A 326 -19.76 7.89 -22.61
CA ASN A 326 -21.12 8.18 -23.07
C ASN A 326 -21.82 6.91 -23.62
N SER A 327 -21.70 5.82 -22.89
CA SER A 327 -22.10 4.46 -23.25
C SER A 327 -23.12 3.91 -22.25
N THR A 328 -23.74 2.82 -22.64
CA THR A 328 -24.57 1.94 -21.79
C THR A 328 -24.11 0.48 -21.89
N ALA A 329 -22.88 0.28 -22.38
CA ALA A 329 -22.35 -1.06 -22.65
C ALA A 329 -22.28 -1.96 -21.41
N HIS A 330 -22.16 -1.36 -20.24
CA HIS A 330 -22.03 -2.07 -18.96
C HIS A 330 -23.30 -1.95 -18.08
N GLN A 331 -24.43 -1.52 -18.64
CA GLN A 331 -25.66 -1.29 -17.88
C GLN A 331 -26.20 -2.56 -17.17
N ALA A 332 -25.79 -3.73 -17.61
CA ALA A 332 -26.15 -5.00 -16.96
C ALA A 332 -25.44 -5.21 -15.59
N GLU A 333 -24.36 -4.47 -15.34
CA GLU A 333 -23.51 -4.61 -14.15
C GLU A 333 -23.94 -3.72 -12.98
N TYR A 334 -24.95 -2.85 -13.18
CA TYR A 334 -25.45 -1.96 -12.15
C TYR A 334 -26.94 -1.63 -12.32
N THR A 335 -27.60 -1.31 -11.22
CA THR A 335 -29.00 -0.88 -11.20
C THR A 335 -29.10 0.65 -11.34
N ALA A 336 -30.33 1.15 -11.62
CA ALA A 336 -30.60 2.58 -11.60
C ALA A 336 -30.35 3.21 -10.22
N GLU A 337 -30.56 2.44 -9.15
CA GLU A 337 -30.29 2.86 -7.77
C GLU A 337 -28.80 2.97 -7.52
N ASP A 338 -27.98 2.00 -7.96
CA ASP A 338 -26.52 2.05 -7.87
C ASP A 338 -25.96 3.27 -8.59
N LYS A 339 -26.48 3.54 -9.80
CA LYS A 339 -26.08 4.74 -10.56
C LYS A 339 -26.40 6.02 -9.80
N ALA A 340 -27.62 6.17 -9.32
CA ALA A 340 -28.03 7.36 -8.58
C ALA A 340 -27.22 7.55 -7.27
N LYS A 341 -26.94 6.44 -6.55
CA LYS A 341 -26.10 6.43 -5.34
C LYS A 341 -24.67 6.89 -5.66
N PHE A 342 -24.09 6.35 -6.71
CA PHE A 342 -22.73 6.70 -7.13
C PHE A 342 -22.64 8.15 -7.63
N GLU A 343 -23.57 8.63 -8.46
CA GLU A 343 -23.59 10.02 -8.93
C GLU A 343 -23.71 10.99 -7.76
N LYS A 344 -24.59 10.73 -6.80
CA LYS A 344 -24.70 11.51 -5.56
C LYS A 344 -23.40 11.52 -4.73
N TYR A 345 -22.71 10.37 -4.67
CA TYR A 345 -21.42 10.29 -4.01
C TYR A 345 -20.39 11.20 -4.70
N ILE A 346 -20.29 11.15 -6.04
CA ILE A 346 -19.37 11.99 -6.82
C ILE A 346 -19.66 13.49 -6.61
N GLU A 347 -20.94 13.89 -6.61
CA GLU A 347 -21.35 15.28 -6.31
C GLU A 347 -20.87 15.70 -4.91
N GLY A 348 -21.00 14.83 -3.90
CA GLY A 348 -20.52 15.06 -2.56
C GLY A 348 -18.99 15.20 -2.48
N GLN A 349 -18.24 14.43 -3.27
CA GLN A 349 -16.78 14.53 -3.32
C GLN A 349 -16.34 15.81 -4.05
N LEU A 350 -16.98 16.18 -5.13
CA LEU A 350 -16.73 17.45 -5.83
C LEU A 350 -16.96 18.65 -4.93
N ALA A 351 -18.02 18.62 -4.09
CA ALA A 351 -18.32 19.71 -3.16
C ALA A 351 -17.22 19.95 -2.11
N LYS A 352 -16.41 18.94 -1.80
CA LYS A 352 -15.26 19.06 -0.87
C LYS A 352 -14.05 19.76 -1.48
N ILE A 353 -14.00 19.93 -2.80
CA ILE A 353 -12.85 20.53 -3.46
C ILE A 353 -12.96 22.05 -3.39
N ASP A 354 -12.05 22.65 -2.65
CA ASP A 354 -11.88 24.09 -2.57
C ASP A 354 -10.68 24.52 -3.41
N LEU A 355 -10.95 25.21 -4.55
CA LEU A 355 -10.00 25.79 -5.47
C LEU A 355 -10.53 27.12 -6.00
N PRO A 356 -9.69 28.19 -6.08
CA PRO A 356 -10.13 29.50 -6.58
C PRO A 356 -10.71 29.46 -8.00
N ASN A 357 -10.11 28.62 -8.86
CA ASN A 357 -10.52 28.45 -10.27
C ASN A 357 -11.02 27.02 -10.51
N LYS A 358 -11.95 26.58 -9.68
CA LYS A 358 -12.49 25.21 -9.71
C LYS A 358 -13.14 24.91 -11.06
N ASP A 359 -12.58 23.93 -11.78
CA ASP A 359 -13.11 23.39 -13.03
C ASP A 359 -13.87 22.10 -12.72
N GLU A 360 -15.19 22.23 -12.47
CA GLU A 360 -16.02 21.10 -12.04
C GLU A 360 -16.09 19.97 -13.08
N ALA A 361 -16.10 20.31 -14.36
CA ALA A 361 -16.16 19.33 -15.43
C ALA A 361 -14.88 18.49 -15.45
N TYR A 362 -13.72 19.12 -15.41
CA TYR A 362 -12.42 18.46 -15.34
C TYR A 362 -12.26 17.62 -14.07
N LEU A 363 -12.62 18.17 -12.92
CA LEU A 363 -12.53 17.46 -11.63
C LEU A 363 -13.44 16.23 -11.61
N LYS A 364 -14.67 16.35 -12.15
CA LYS A 364 -15.59 15.22 -12.27
C LYS A 364 -15.00 14.13 -13.18
N GLU A 365 -14.44 14.53 -14.32
CA GLU A 365 -13.75 13.59 -15.23
C GLU A 365 -12.64 12.85 -14.51
N LYS A 366 -11.78 13.56 -13.74
CA LYS A 366 -10.66 12.93 -13.02
C LYS A 366 -11.12 12.00 -11.90
N ILE A 367 -12.21 12.31 -11.19
CA ILE A 367 -12.79 11.38 -10.21
C ILE A 367 -13.35 10.15 -10.94
N LEU A 368 -14.11 10.33 -12.02
CA LEU A 368 -14.65 9.20 -12.79
C LEU A 368 -13.54 8.29 -13.35
N GLU A 369 -12.42 8.86 -13.85
CA GLU A 369 -11.27 8.09 -14.31
C GLU A 369 -10.73 7.14 -13.23
N MET A 370 -10.67 7.57 -11.96
CA MET A 370 -10.19 6.73 -10.85
C MET A 370 -11.06 5.48 -10.64
N TYR A 371 -12.36 5.59 -10.89
CA TYR A 371 -13.28 4.46 -10.76
C TYR A 371 -13.37 3.64 -12.07
N ALA A 372 -13.23 4.25 -13.23
CA ALA A 372 -13.31 3.57 -14.53
C ALA A 372 -12.04 2.77 -14.85
N ASN A 373 -10.86 3.26 -14.49
CA ASN A 373 -9.61 2.60 -14.86
C ASN A 373 -9.45 1.18 -14.30
N PRO A 374 -9.85 0.85 -13.04
CA PRO A 374 -9.90 -0.54 -12.60
C PRO A 374 -10.79 -1.43 -13.48
N ALA A 375 -11.95 -0.94 -13.91
CA ALA A 375 -12.83 -1.69 -14.82
C ALA A 375 -12.19 -1.89 -16.20
N ARG A 376 -11.59 -0.85 -16.80
CA ARG A 376 -10.85 -0.96 -18.06
C ARG A 376 -9.72 -1.98 -17.99
N ASN A 377 -8.94 -1.93 -16.91
CA ASN A 377 -7.81 -2.85 -16.71
C ASN A 377 -8.30 -4.29 -16.51
N TYR A 378 -9.35 -4.49 -15.72
CA TYR A 378 -9.98 -5.79 -15.51
C TYR A 378 -10.47 -6.38 -16.82
N LEU A 379 -11.28 -5.61 -17.60
CA LEU A 379 -11.84 -6.08 -18.87
C LEU A 379 -10.75 -6.38 -19.91
N ALA A 380 -9.64 -5.64 -19.91
CA ALA A 380 -8.52 -5.89 -20.81
C ALA A 380 -7.67 -7.12 -20.40
N ALA A 381 -7.78 -7.60 -19.18
CA ALA A 381 -7.03 -8.74 -18.64
C ALA A 381 -7.83 -10.06 -18.68
N GLN A 382 -9.12 -10.04 -19.11
CA GLN A 382 -9.94 -11.24 -19.29
C GLN A 382 -9.65 -11.89 -20.65
#